data_ed68be24636ea97aa69bafcc0614456a
#
_entry.id   ed68be24636ea97aa69bafcc0614456a
#
_cell.length_a   1.000
_cell.length_b   1.000
_cell.length_c   1.000
_cell.angle_alpha   90.00
_cell.angle_beta   90.00
_cell.angle_gamma   90.00
#
_symmetry.space_group_name_H-M   'P 1'
#
loop_
_entity.id
_entity.type
_entity.pdbx_description
1 polymer ?
#
loop_
_entity_poly.entity_id
_entity_poly.type
_entity_poly.pdbx_seq_one_letter_code
_entity_poly.pdbx_strand_id
1 'polypeptide(L)'
;SAALARDYKSSTCGEGFDLNDLNLTGVQGQLIKEVYETGTPVVLVLVTGKPFAISWEKKHIPAILTQWYAGEQAGNSIADILFGSISPSGRLTFSYPQTTGHLPVYYNYLPSDKGFYKNPGSYESPGRDYVFSSPDALWAFGHGLTYTSFVYKNLRTDKEHYGLNDTIYIDVDIKNTGKREGKEVVQLYVNDKVSTVVTPVKQLRDFKKVDVEAGKTETVKLKVAVNDLYIVNAGNKRVVEPGEFELQVGAASDNILQSKVVSVGEFVSTALVEEQKILKSSKTISVHGEVRDVQATLIGKVNIYAKSTGELLGKSDDRGCYRMDVGNKEVLIFSKKGYQNLEVPVDNQEVVNVRMNYGDN
;
A
#
# COMPACT_ATOMS: atom_id res chain seq x y z
N SER A 1 28.48 26.23 14.43
CA SER A 1 28.77 27.51 13.81
C SER A 1 28.92 27.37 12.31
N ALA A 2 28.67 28.44 11.55
CA ALA A 2 28.77 28.48 10.10
C ALA A 2 30.16 28.07 9.53
N ALA A 3 31.22 28.08 10.35
CA ALA A 3 32.54 27.63 9.96
C ALA A 3 32.67 26.09 9.90
N LEU A 4 31.98 25.36 10.78
CA LEU A 4 31.94 23.88 10.76
C LEU A 4 31.09 23.36 9.61
N ALA A 5 30.10 24.13 9.16
CA ALA A 5 29.25 23.77 8.03
C ALA A 5 29.97 23.87 6.65
N ARG A 6 31.20 24.35 6.61
CA ARG A 6 31.99 24.52 5.36
C ARG A 6 33.19 23.58 5.21
N ASP A 7 33.39 22.65 6.15
CA ASP A 7 34.37 21.59 5.94
C ASP A 7 33.79 20.48 5.06
N TYR A 8 33.75 20.75 3.77
CA TYR A 8 33.27 19.84 2.74
C TYR A 8 34.04 18.50 2.67
N LYS A 9 35.20 18.38 3.32
CA LYS A 9 36.02 17.16 3.27
C LYS A 9 35.52 16.08 4.21
N SER A 10 34.75 16.44 5.24
CA SER A 10 34.19 15.52 6.23
C SER A 10 32.67 15.38 6.13
N SER A 11 32.02 16.14 5.24
CA SER A 11 30.57 16.08 5.07
C SER A 11 30.14 14.79 4.37
N THR A 12 29.17 14.09 4.95
CA THR A 12 28.59 12.85 4.40
C THR A 12 27.16 13.05 3.87
N CYS A 13 26.55 14.21 4.16
CA CYS A 13 25.26 14.62 3.62
C CYS A 13 25.07 16.14 3.76
N GLY A 14 24.20 16.73 2.96
CA GLY A 14 23.90 18.16 2.94
C GLY A 14 23.63 18.66 1.54
N GLU A 15 23.48 19.98 1.39
CA GLU A 15 23.32 20.58 0.07
C GLU A 15 24.56 20.32 -0.79
N GLY A 16 24.36 19.71 -1.95
CA GLY A 16 25.42 19.35 -2.90
C GLY A 16 26.17 18.05 -2.55
N PHE A 17 25.77 17.32 -1.50
CA PHE A 17 26.39 16.08 -1.07
C PHE A 17 25.34 15.00 -0.86
N ASP A 18 25.62 13.81 -1.35
CA ASP A 18 24.78 12.64 -1.09
C ASP A 18 25.64 11.37 -0.97
N LEU A 19 25.06 10.34 -0.35
CA LEU A 19 25.68 9.03 -0.23
C LEU A 19 25.26 8.14 -1.40
N ASN A 20 26.19 7.33 -1.88
CA ASN A 20 25.94 6.32 -2.90
C ASN A 20 25.35 5.03 -2.32
N ASP A 21 25.32 4.90 -1.00
CA ASP A 21 24.66 3.81 -0.26
C ASP A 21 23.97 4.32 1.00
N LEU A 22 23.27 3.44 1.71
CA LEU A 22 22.54 3.75 2.94
C LEU A 22 23.15 3.09 4.19
N ASN A 23 24.38 2.59 4.12
CA ASN A 23 25.05 2.09 5.31
C ASN A 23 25.50 3.24 6.21
N LEU A 24 25.69 2.96 7.49
CA LEU A 24 26.29 3.91 8.42
C LEU A 24 27.72 4.25 7.94
N THR A 25 28.04 5.54 7.94
CA THR A 25 29.28 6.02 7.33
C THR A 25 30.52 5.79 8.21
N GLY A 26 31.66 5.59 7.56
CA GLY A 26 32.94 5.41 8.23
C GLY A 26 32.94 4.21 9.17
N VAL A 27 33.39 4.41 10.40
CA VAL A 27 33.50 3.35 11.44
C VAL A 27 32.28 3.23 12.36
N GLN A 28 31.19 3.95 12.07
CA GLN A 28 30.01 4.00 12.95
C GLN A 28 29.40 2.61 13.17
N GLY A 29 29.23 1.83 12.09
CA GLY A 29 28.70 0.47 12.19
C GLY A 29 29.62 -0.46 12.97
N GLN A 30 30.95 -0.31 12.84
CA GLN A 30 31.92 -1.06 13.63
C GLN A 30 31.83 -0.67 15.11
N LEU A 31 31.77 0.61 15.44
CA LEU A 31 31.63 1.09 16.82
C LEU A 31 30.40 0.48 17.50
N ILE A 32 29.25 0.45 16.82
CA ILE A 32 28.03 -0.14 17.38
C ILE A 32 28.25 -1.63 17.70
N LYS A 33 28.89 -2.37 16.82
CA LYS A 33 29.17 -3.80 17.03
C LYS A 33 30.13 -4.05 18.20
N GLU A 34 31.23 -3.31 18.25
CA GLU A 34 32.21 -3.40 19.35
C GLU A 34 31.56 -3.11 20.72
N VAL A 35 30.71 -2.06 20.78
CA VAL A 35 29.99 -1.74 22.02
C VAL A 35 28.98 -2.83 22.36
N TYR A 36 28.24 -3.36 21.38
CA TYR A 36 27.31 -4.47 21.60
C TYR A 36 28.02 -5.72 22.13
N GLU A 37 29.21 -6.06 21.63
CA GLU A 37 29.99 -7.22 22.02
C GLU A 37 30.52 -7.16 23.47
N THR A 38 30.53 -5.97 24.07
CA THR A 38 30.82 -5.83 25.51
C THR A 38 29.78 -6.48 26.42
N GLY A 39 28.58 -6.82 25.87
CA GLY A 39 27.46 -7.35 26.62
C GLY A 39 26.67 -6.29 27.40
N THR A 40 27.07 -5.02 27.36
CA THR A 40 26.31 -3.94 27.99
C THR A 40 25.05 -3.60 27.16
N PRO A 41 23.86 -3.43 27.76
CA PRO A 41 22.68 -3.00 27.06
C PRO A 41 22.89 -1.68 26.32
N VAL A 42 22.56 -1.69 25.02
CA VAL A 42 22.78 -0.53 24.13
C VAL A 42 21.46 0.10 23.73
N VAL A 43 21.38 1.42 23.79
CA VAL A 43 20.34 2.21 23.12
C VAL A 43 21.04 3.00 22.01
N LEU A 44 20.62 2.77 20.75
CA LEU A 44 21.14 3.49 19.61
C LEU A 44 20.31 4.74 19.34
N VAL A 45 20.96 5.91 19.35
CA VAL A 45 20.32 7.18 18.98
C VAL A 45 20.91 7.64 17.65
N LEU A 46 20.07 7.70 16.64
CA LEU A 46 20.43 8.17 15.30
C LEU A 46 20.13 9.67 15.16
N VAL A 47 21.16 10.46 14.91
CA VAL A 47 21.05 11.88 14.55
C VAL A 47 21.30 11.98 13.05
N THR A 48 20.24 12.02 12.26
CA THR A 48 20.34 11.89 10.80
C THR A 48 19.17 12.57 10.10
N GLY A 49 19.38 13.01 8.85
CA GLY A 49 18.32 13.56 7.99
C GLY A 49 17.76 12.55 6.97
N LYS A 50 18.24 11.30 6.98
CA LYS A 50 17.81 10.25 6.04
C LYS A 50 17.72 8.88 6.71
N PRO A 51 17.00 7.90 6.11
CA PRO A 51 17.02 6.53 6.58
C PRO A 51 18.36 5.87 6.30
N PHE A 52 18.78 4.96 7.16
CA PHE A 52 19.90 4.07 6.94
C PHE A 52 19.44 2.61 6.83
N ALA A 53 20.18 1.81 6.07
CA ALA A 53 19.99 0.36 5.98
C ALA A 53 20.67 -0.31 7.18
N ILE A 54 19.96 -0.38 8.29
CA ILE A 54 20.48 -0.83 9.60
C ILE A 54 19.83 -2.15 10.04
N SER A 55 19.81 -3.13 9.14
CA SER A 55 19.21 -4.44 9.38
C SER A 55 19.92 -5.21 10.50
N TRP A 56 21.24 -5.09 10.61
CA TRP A 56 22.00 -5.71 11.68
C TRP A 56 21.65 -5.08 13.04
N GLU A 57 21.60 -3.75 13.10
CA GLU A 57 21.26 -2.99 14.32
C GLU A 57 19.84 -3.31 14.80
N LYS A 58 18.87 -3.38 13.88
CA LYS A 58 17.49 -3.78 14.20
C LYS A 58 17.44 -5.17 14.87
N LYS A 59 18.29 -6.10 14.43
CA LYS A 59 18.31 -7.47 14.94
C LYS A 59 18.98 -7.59 16.31
N HIS A 60 19.96 -6.75 16.61
CA HIS A 60 20.84 -6.92 17.77
C HIS A 60 20.66 -5.83 18.85
N ILE A 61 20.27 -4.62 18.46
CA ILE A 61 20.13 -3.50 19.40
C ILE A 61 18.70 -3.44 19.92
N PRO A 62 18.49 -3.56 21.23
CA PRO A 62 17.15 -3.68 21.85
C PRO A 62 16.30 -2.39 21.73
N ALA A 63 16.93 -1.23 21.61
CA ALA A 63 16.23 0.05 21.47
C ALA A 63 16.95 0.99 20.49
N ILE A 64 16.20 1.51 19.54
CA ILE A 64 16.70 2.43 18.52
C ILE A 64 15.80 3.66 18.48
N LEU A 65 16.38 4.84 18.60
CA LEU A 65 15.69 6.13 18.48
C LEU A 65 16.24 6.90 17.29
N THR A 66 15.37 7.56 16.54
CA THR A 66 15.81 8.55 15.53
C THR A 66 15.38 9.93 16.00
N GLN A 67 16.36 10.81 16.17
CA GLN A 67 16.15 12.15 16.71
C GLN A 67 16.00 13.20 15.61
N TRP A 68 16.45 12.89 14.40
CA TRP A 68 16.58 13.86 13.30
C TRP A 68 17.53 15.01 13.69
N TYR A 69 17.29 16.19 13.14
CA TYR A 69 17.98 17.42 13.51
C TYR A 69 17.07 18.27 14.38
N ALA A 70 16.99 17.93 15.67
CA ALA A 70 15.96 18.41 16.59
C ALA A 70 16.20 19.82 17.15
N GLY A 71 17.26 20.50 16.74
CA GLY A 71 17.56 21.88 17.15
C GLY A 71 18.11 22.02 18.58
N GLU A 72 17.91 23.19 19.19
CA GLU A 72 18.54 23.57 20.45
C GLU A 72 18.18 22.67 21.62
N GLN A 73 16.92 22.20 21.69
CA GLN A 73 16.41 21.35 22.78
C GLN A 73 16.61 19.86 22.54
N ALA A 74 17.44 19.48 21.58
CA ALA A 74 17.69 18.09 21.21
C ALA A 74 18.13 17.22 22.39
N GLY A 75 19.06 17.71 23.21
CA GLY A 75 19.56 17.00 24.41
C GLY A 75 18.47 16.77 25.45
N ASN A 76 17.64 17.77 25.73
CA ASN A 76 16.55 17.64 26.69
C ASN A 76 15.51 16.63 26.20
N SER A 77 15.11 16.72 24.93
CA SER A 77 14.12 15.81 24.33
C SER A 77 14.57 14.35 24.38
N ILE A 78 15.84 14.07 24.09
CA ILE A 78 16.39 12.70 24.18
C ILE A 78 16.45 12.22 25.62
N ALA A 79 16.91 13.07 26.56
CA ALA A 79 16.97 12.70 27.98
C ALA A 79 15.55 12.34 28.50
N ASP A 80 14.55 13.15 28.22
CA ASP A 80 13.17 12.90 28.64
C ASP A 80 12.63 11.57 28.15
N ILE A 81 12.96 11.20 26.91
CA ILE A 81 12.58 9.88 26.35
C ILE A 81 13.39 8.77 27.01
N LEU A 82 14.71 8.86 27.03
CA LEU A 82 15.57 7.80 27.56
C LEU A 82 15.31 7.47 29.02
N PHE A 83 15.05 8.49 29.84
CA PHE A 83 14.74 8.31 31.26
C PHE A 83 13.24 8.15 31.54
N GLY A 84 12.40 8.17 30.48
CA GLY A 84 10.99 7.84 30.57
C GLY A 84 10.10 8.95 31.16
N SER A 85 10.57 10.19 31.22
CA SER A 85 9.75 11.34 31.63
C SER A 85 8.64 11.59 30.61
N ILE A 86 8.93 11.37 29.34
CA ILE A 86 7.98 11.51 28.21
C ILE A 86 7.93 10.20 27.43
N SER A 87 6.73 9.73 27.11
CA SER A 87 6.54 8.63 26.20
C SER A 87 6.76 9.08 24.75
N PRO A 88 7.60 8.39 23.95
CA PRO A 88 7.77 8.73 22.54
C PRO A 88 6.44 8.59 21.80
N SER A 89 6.21 9.48 20.83
CA SER A 89 4.96 9.51 20.06
C SER A 89 5.17 9.92 18.60
N GLY A 90 6.43 9.97 18.16
CA GLY A 90 6.77 10.20 16.76
C GLY A 90 6.43 8.99 15.89
N ARG A 91 6.16 9.24 14.61
CA ARG A 91 5.95 8.21 13.60
C ARG A 91 6.83 8.51 12.40
N LEU A 92 7.36 7.46 11.78
CA LEU A 92 8.16 7.58 10.57
C LEU A 92 7.33 8.14 9.42
N THR A 93 7.89 9.14 8.73
CA THR A 93 7.26 9.77 7.56
C THR A 93 7.74 9.15 6.24
N PHE A 94 8.51 8.09 6.29
CA PHE A 94 8.96 7.25 5.18
C PHE A 94 9.26 5.84 5.70
N SER A 95 9.41 4.88 4.77
CA SER A 95 9.81 3.52 5.12
C SER A 95 11.34 3.42 5.18
N TYR A 96 11.88 2.64 6.13
CA TYR A 96 13.29 2.28 6.17
C TYR A 96 13.55 1.09 5.26
N PRO A 97 14.55 1.14 4.37
CA PRO A 97 14.95 0.00 3.55
C PRO A 97 15.78 -1.00 4.35
N GLN A 98 15.78 -2.26 3.94
CA GLN A 98 16.67 -3.27 4.52
C GLN A 98 18.11 -3.15 3.99
N THR A 99 18.25 -2.78 2.74
CA THR A 99 19.54 -2.55 2.04
C THR A 99 19.38 -1.41 1.05
N THR A 100 20.48 -0.87 0.53
CA THR A 100 20.46 0.12 -0.56
C THR A 100 19.76 -0.43 -1.81
N GLY A 101 19.94 -1.71 -2.13
CA GLY A 101 19.28 -2.36 -3.26
C GLY A 101 17.77 -2.56 -3.09
N HIS A 102 17.22 -2.28 -1.89
CA HIS A 102 15.79 -2.36 -1.62
C HIS A 102 15.01 -1.12 -2.10
N LEU A 103 15.69 -0.05 -2.51
CA LEU A 103 15.06 1.16 -3.02
C LEU A 103 14.46 0.97 -4.42
N PRO A 104 13.30 1.60 -4.71
CA PRO A 104 12.44 2.39 -3.81
C PRO A 104 11.55 1.52 -2.91
N VAL A 105 11.35 1.92 -1.64
CA VAL A 105 10.56 1.22 -0.63
C VAL A 105 9.35 2.06 -0.22
N TYR A 106 8.40 2.24 -1.12
CA TYR A 106 7.18 3.01 -0.87
C TYR A 106 6.13 2.18 -0.14
N TYR A 107 5.43 2.77 0.85
CA TYR A 107 4.28 2.14 1.50
C TYR A 107 3.05 2.08 0.57
N ASN A 108 2.96 3.01 -0.39
CA ASN A 108 1.88 3.16 -1.36
C ASN A 108 2.32 2.66 -2.75
N TYR A 109 3.02 1.54 -2.79
CA TYR A 109 3.46 0.92 -4.03
C TYR A 109 2.27 0.50 -4.91
N LEU A 110 2.51 0.38 -6.21
CA LEU A 110 1.54 -0.16 -7.15
C LEU A 110 1.49 -1.69 -7.03
N PRO A 111 0.32 -2.33 -7.22
CA PRO A 111 0.22 -3.78 -7.24
C PRO A 111 1.24 -4.39 -8.21
N SER A 112 1.99 -5.35 -7.72
CA SER A 112 2.99 -6.08 -8.49
C SER A 112 3.11 -7.49 -7.93
N ASP A 113 3.88 -8.35 -8.58
CA ASP A 113 4.24 -9.67 -8.07
C ASP A 113 5.27 -9.63 -6.92
N LYS A 114 5.85 -8.46 -6.64
CA LYS A 114 6.77 -8.25 -5.52
C LYS A 114 6.06 -8.50 -4.19
N GLY A 115 6.65 -9.32 -3.33
CA GLY A 115 6.04 -9.73 -2.07
C GLY A 115 5.02 -10.88 -2.21
N PHE A 116 4.73 -11.32 -3.43
CA PHE A 116 3.80 -12.41 -3.66
C PHE A 116 4.31 -13.74 -3.07
N TYR A 117 5.57 -14.04 -3.31
CA TYR A 117 6.18 -15.30 -2.88
C TYR A 117 6.62 -15.27 -1.41
N LYS A 118 6.94 -14.11 -0.85
CA LYS A 118 7.43 -13.92 0.54
C LYS A 118 8.52 -14.89 0.96
N ASN A 119 9.35 -15.29 0.02
CA ASN A 119 10.43 -16.23 0.22
C ASN A 119 11.78 -15.58 -0.16
N PRO A 120 12.54 -15.10 0.82
CA PRO A 120 13.81 -14.42 0.58
C PRO A 120 14.88 -15.35 -0.01
N GLY A 121 14.69 -16.67 0.08
CA GLY A 121 15.65 -17.63 -0.46
C GLY A 121 16.95 -17.75 0.32
N SER A 122 17.82 -18.62 -0.18
CA SER A 122 19.20 -18.86 0.26
C SER A 122 20.12 -19.01 -0.95
N TYR A 123 21.41 -19.26 -0.74
CA TYR A 123 22.34 -19.55 -1.83
C TYR A 123 21.98 -20.84 -2.59
N GLU A 124 21.46 -21.85 -1.88
CA GLU A 124 21.05 -23.12 -2.43
C GLU A 124 19.69 -23.05 -3.12
N SER A 125 18.82 -22.16 -2.65
CA SER A 125 17.46 -21.97 -3.18
C SER A 125 17.10 -20.48 -3.20
N PRO A 126 17.49 -19.75 -4.24
CA PRO A 126 17.20 -18.32 -4.36
C PRO A 126 15.70 -18.02 -4.35
N GLY A 127 15.30 -16.98 -3.62
CA GLY A 127 13.93 -16.49 -3.62
C GLY A 127 13.57 -15.78 -4.93
N ARG A 128 12.29 -15.48 -5.11
CA ARG A 128 11.77 -14.84 -6.33
C ARG A 128 11.50 -13.35 -6.19
N ASP A 129 11.32 -12.85 -4.95
CA ASP A 129 11.11 -11.42 -4.70
C ASP A 129 12.46 -10.68 -4.72
N TYR A 130 12.98 -10.37 -3.54
CA TYR A 130 14.38 -9.99 -3.37
C TYR A 130 15.17 -11.23 -2.98
N VAL A 131 16.20 -11.58 -3.75
CA VAL A 131 17.07 -12.71 -3.43
C VAL A 131 17.75 -12.45 -2.09
N PHE A 132 17.61 -13.40 -1.14
CA PHE A 132 18.14 -13.34 0.23
C PHE A 132 17.57 -12.23 1.13
N SER A 133 16.49 -11.57 0.73
CA SER A 133 15.87 -10.51 1.52
C SER A 133 14.36 -10.55 1.41
N SER A 134 13.64 -10.17 2.48
CA SER A 134 12.21 -9.91 2.42
C SER A 134 11.92 -8.66 1.56
N PRO A 135 10.81 -8.60 0.84
CA PRO A 135 10.35 -7.38 0.17
C PRO A 135 9.81 -6.33 1.14
N ASP A 136 9.56 -6.70 2.40
CA ASP A 136 9.01 -5.79 3.41
C ASP A 136 10.03 -4.73 3.83
N ALA A 137 9.55 -3.52 4.13
CA ALA A 137 10.39 -2.47 4.69
C ALA A 137 11.04 -2.91 6.02
N LEU A 138 12.21 -2.40 6.34
CA LEU A 138 12.82 -2.61 7.66
C LEU A 138 11.90 -2.07 8.76
N TRP A 139 11.42 -0.85 8.59
CA TRP A 139 10.28 -0.28 9.31
C TRP A 139 9.39 0.45 8.31
N ALA A 140 8.11 0.19 8.38
CA ALA A 140 7.16 0.77 7.45
C ALA A 140 6.89 2.26 7.74
N PHE A 141 6.36 2.96 6.75
CA PHE A 141 5.81 4.30 6.93
C PHE A 141 4.76 4.31 8.05
N GLY A 142 4.81 5.31 8.89
CA GLY A 142 3.92 5.44 10.04
C GLY A 142 4.37 4.66 11.29
N HIS A 143 5.42 3.82 11.22
CA HIS A 143 5.94 3.05 12.35
C HIS A 143 6.46 3.97 13.47
N GLY A 144 6.24 3.54 14.71
CA GLY A 144 6.79 4.14 15.91
C GLY A 144 6.25 3.44 17.14
N LEU A 145 7.06 3.43 18.19
CA LEU A 145 6.74 2.80 19.47
C LEU A 145 6.44 3.85 20.54
N THR A 146 5.82 3.42 21.61
CA THR A 146 5.46 4.23 22.77
C THR A 146 5.64 3.39 24.05
N TYR A 147 5.69 4.02 25.22
CA TYR A 147 5.83 3.31 26.50
C TYR A 147 4.50 2.81 27.08
N THR A 148 3.45 2.82 26.28
CA THR A 148 2.15 2.24 26.61
C THR A 148 1.64 1.41 25.43
N SER A 149 0.43 0.86 25.51
CA SER A 149 -0.15 0.04 24.47
C SER A 149 -1.57 0.51 24.15
N PHE A 150 -1.93 0.50 22.88
CA PHE A 150 -3.25 0.92 22.42
C PHE A 150 -3.96 -0.23 21.72
N VAL A 151 -5.28 -0.27 21.89
CA VAL A 151 -6.19 -1.18 21.19
C VAL A 151 -7.22 -0.37 20.44
N TYR A 152 -7.41 -0.69 19.17
CA TYR A 152 -8.34 -0.06 18.25
C TYR A 152 -9.62 -0.90 18.18
N LYS A 153 -10.78 -0.26 18.34
CA LYS A 153 -12.09 -0.92 18.32
C LYS A 153 -13.15 -0.05 17.68
N ASN A 154 -14.27 -0.67 17.34
CA ASN A 154 -15.51 0.01 16.96
C ASN A 154 -15.32 1.01 15.80
N LEU A 155 -14.59 0.62 14.76
CA LEU A 155 -14.51 1.40 13.53
C LEU A 155 -15.91 1.52 12.92
N ARG A 156 -16.37 2.74 12.73
CA ARG A 156 -17.69 3.04 12.19
C ARG A 156 -17.64 4.26 11.29
N THR A 157 -18.57 4.32 10.37
CA THR A 157 -18.79 5.44 9.46
C THR A 157 -20.18 5.99 9.67
N ASP A 158 -20.39 7.25 9.31
CA ASP A 158 -21.72 7.90 9.39
C ASP A 158 -22.72 7.33 8.38
N LYS A 159 -22.21 6.80 7.26
CA LYS A 159 -23.01 6.14 6.20
C LYS A 159 -22.25 4.92 5.66
N GLU A 160 -22.87 4.15 4.77
CA GLU A 160 -22.23 3.06 4.01
C GLU A 160 -22.10 3.42 2.51
N HIS A 161 -22.93 4.35 2.03
CA HIS A 161 -22.96 4.82 0.65
C HIS A 161 -22.78 6.33 0.61
N TYR A 162 -21.89 6.80 -0.24
CA TYR A 162 -21.50 8.21 -0.35
C TYR A 162 -21.64 8.70 -1.81
N GLY A 163 -22.22 9.88 -1.96
CA GLY A 163 -22.19 10.62 -3.22
C GLY A 163 -20.81 11.23 -3.48
N LEU A 164 -20.55 11.61 -4.73
CA LEU A 164 -19.25 12.17 -5.15
C LEU A 164 -18.85 13.45 -4.40
N ASN A 165 -19.82 14.22 -3.92
CA ASN A 165 -19.57 15.47 -3.16
C ASN A 165 -19.62 15.30 -1.63
N ASP A 166 -19.77 14.06 -1.17
CA ASP A 166 -19.83 13.77 0.27
C ASP A 166 -18.45 13.80 0.92
N THR A 167 -18.45 13.88 2.24
CA THR A 167 -17.31 13.58 3.10
C THR A 167 -17.62 12.33 3.90
N ILE A 168 -16.72 11.37 3.89
CA ILE A 168 -16.77 10.18 4.72
C ILE A 168 -16.26 10.56 6.10
N TYR A 169 -17.11 10.45 7.12
CA TYR A 169 -16.72 10.63 8.51
C TYR A 169 -16.51 9.28 9.17
N ILE A 170 -15.37 9.12 9.84
CA ILE A 170 -14.91 7.86 10.41
C ILE A 170 -14.64 8.08 11.89
N ASP A 171 -15.25 7.26 12.74
CA ASP A 171 -14.95 7.20 14.16
C ASP A 171 -14.29 5.86 14.50
N VAL A 172 -13.28 5.90 15.37
CA VAL A 172 -12.61 4.71 15.91
C VAL A 172 -12.30 4.95 17.39
N ASP A 173 -12.48 3.93 18.21
CA ASP A 173 -12.21 4.01 19.65
C ASP A 173 -10.80 3.48 19.93
N ILE A 174 -9.97 4.31 20.57
CA ILE A 174 -8.60 4.04 20.94
C ILE A 174 -8.52 3.87 22.45
N LYS A 175 -8.30 2.66 22.92
CA LYS A 175 -8.13 2.36 24.34
C LYS A 175 -6.66 2.23 24.70
N ASN A 176 -6.19 3.00 25.67
CA ASN A 176 -4.91 2.78 26.28
C ASN A 176 -5.01 1.63 27.30
N THR A 177 -4.31 0.53 27.03
CA THR A 177 -4.32 -0.68 27.88
C THR A 177 -3.10 -0.76 28.80
N GLY A 178 -2.18 0.18 28.69
CA GLY A 178 -0.99 0.24 29.53
C GLY A 178 -1.23 1.01 30.84
N LYS A 179 -0.16 1.19 31.59
CA LYS A 179 -0.17 1.84 32.91
C LYS A 179 0.23 3.32 32.90
N ARG A 180 0.57 3.86 31.73
CA ARG A 180 1.00 5.24 31.52
C ARG A 180 0.10 5.91 30.49
N GLU A 181 -0.06 7.21 30.61
CA GLU A 181 -0.59 8.01 29.52
C GLU A 181 0.33 7.95 28.31
N GLY A 182 -0.23 8.17 27.15
CA GLY A 182 0.55 8.23 25.91
C GLY A 182 -0.22 8.86 24.79
N LYS A 183 0.52 9.27 23.76
CA LYS A 183 -0.06 9.82 22.54
C LYS A 183 -0.04 8.77 21.44
N GLU A 184 -1.18 8.51 20.83
CA GLU A 184 -1.30 7.66 19.67
C GLU A 184 -1.51 8.48 18.41
N VAL A 185 -0.91 8.05 17.30
CA VAL A 185 -1.15 8.62 15.97
C VAL A 185 -1.98 7.65 15.16
N VAL A 186 -3.27 7.89 15.14
CA VAL A 186 -4.24 7.10 14.39
C VAL A 186 -4.18 7.50 12.93
N GLN A 187 -3.94 6.55 12.03
CA GLN A 187 -3.71 6.77 10.60
C GLN A 187 -4.83 6.12 9.79
N LEU A 188 -5.44 6.89 8.89
CA LEU A 188 -6.45 6.43 7.95
C LEU A 188 -5.84 6.26 6.56
N TYR A 189 -5.81 5.04 6.09
CA TYR A 189 -5.46 4.70 4.72
C TYR A 189 -6.71 4.32 3.94
N VAL A 190 -6.69 4.57 2.65
CA VAL A 190 -7.77 4.16 1.75
C VAL A 190 -7.19 3.36 0.59
N ASN A 191 -7.81 2.22 0.31
CA ASN A 191 -7.58 1.38 -0.85
C ASN A 191 -8.80 1.44 -1.76
N ASP A 192 -8.59 1.78 -3.01
CA ASP A 192 -9.57 1.63 -4.09
C ASP A 192 -9.57 0.16 -4.53
N LYS A 193 -10.70 -0.54 -4.36
CA LYS A 193 -10.77 -1.99 -4.60
C LYS A 193 -10.73 -2.34 -6.08
N VAL A 194 -11.30 -1.50 -6.92
CA VAL A 194 -11.39 -1.71 -8.38
C VAL A 194 -11.29 -0.38 -9.09
N SER A 195 -10.28 -0.20 -9.90
CA SER A 195 -10.04 1.02 -10.67
C SER A 195 -9.74 0.70 -12.13
N THR A 196 -10.12 1.60 -13.05
CA THR A 196 -9.82 1.48 -14.49
C THR A 196 -8.34 1.69 -14.82
N VAL A 197 -7.56 2.21 -13.89
CA VAL A 197 -6.11 2.35 -13.97
C VAL A 197 -5.46 1.73 -12.74
N VAL A 198 -4.17 1.42 -12.83
CA VAL A 198 -3.42 0.88 -11.69
C VAL A 198 -3.30 1.95 -10.61
N THR A 199 -3.82 1.66 -9.42
CA THR A 199 -3.78 2.53 -8.23
C THR A 199 -2.88 1.95 -7.16
N PRO A 200 -2.33 2.79 -6.25
CA PRO A 200 -1.58 2.31 -5.11
C PRO A 200 -2.39 1.37 -4.20
N VAL A 201 -1.74 0.37 -3.62
CA VAL A 201 -2.36 -0.59 -2.69
C VAL A 201 -3.04 0.08 -1.51
N LYS A 202 -2.62 1.26 -1.12
CA LYS A 202 -3.25 2.15 -0.14
C LYS A 202 -2.63 3.54 -0.17
N GLN A 203 -3.35 4.54 0.31
CA GLN A 203 -2.85 5.90 0.47
C GLN A 203 -3.32 6.48 1.80
N LEU A 204 -2.42 7.11 2.54
CA LEU A 204 -2.77 7.88 3.74
C LEU A 204 -3.66 9.07 3.33
N ARG A 205 -4.84 9.17 3.94
CA ARG A 205 -5.82 10.21 3.64
C ARG A 205 -6.07 11.14 4.81
N ASP A 206 -5.95 10.63 6.03
CA ASP A 206 -6.06 11.45 7.24
C ASP A 206 -5.26 10.82 8.38
N PHE A 207 -4.89 11.60 9.37
CA PHE A 207 -4.30 11.12 10.62
C PHE A 207 -4.60 12.08 11.75
N LYS A 208 -4.63 11.52 12.95
CA LYS A 208 -4.82 12.33 14.16
C LYS A 208 -3.98 11.81 15.30
N LYS A 209 -3.26 12.73 15.96
CA LYS A 209 -2.53 12.45 17.20
C LYS A 209 -3.42 12.81 18.38
N VAL A 210 -3.62 11.84 19.27
CA VAL A 210 -4.51 11.98 20.43
C VAL A 210 -3.80 11.57 21.70
N ASP A 211 -4.10 12.26 22.79
CA ASP A 211 -3.67 11.90 24.13
C ASP A 211 -4.67 10.92 24.72
N VAL A 212 -4.19 9.81 25.28
CA VAL A 212 -5.06 8.82 25.93
C VAL A 212 -4.47 8.46 27.29
N GLU A 213 -5.17 8.81 28.35
CA GLU A 213 -4.80 8.46 29.71
C GLU A 213 -4.79 6.94 29.93
N ALA A 214 -4.01 6.47 30.91
CA ALA A 214 -3.94 5.05 31.24
C ALA A 214 -5.34 4.46 31.55
N GLY A 215 -5.68 3.36 30.87
CA GLY A 215 -6.96 2.68 31.02
C GLY A 215 -8.16 3.35 30.37
N LYS A 216 -8.03 4.56 29.85
CA LYS A 216 -9.12 5.32 29.20
C LYS A 216 -9.26 4.97 27.72
N THR A 217 -10.39 5.37 27.18
CA THR A 217 -10.73 5.25 25.75
C THR A 217 -11.10 6.61 25.20
N GLU A 218 -10.51 6.97 24.07
CA GLU A 218 -10.82 8.17 23.31
C GLU A 218 -11.40 7.80 21.95
N THR A 219 -12.48 8.47 21.54
CA THR A 219 -13.02 8.32 20.19
C THR A 219 -12.34 9.30 19.25
N VAL A 220 -11.61 8.76 18.30
CA VAL A 220 -10.89 9.55 17.28
C VAL A 220 -11.77 9.72 16.06
N LYS A 221 -11.92 10.96 15.62
CA LYS A 221 -12.68 11.33 14.43
C LYS A 221 -11.73 11.65 13.29
N LEU A 222 -11.86 10.91 12.19
CA LEU A 222 -11.14 11.09 10.95
C LEU A 222 -12.12 11.40 9.81
N LYS A 223 -11.63 11.93 8.71
CA LYS A 223 -12.47 12.24 7.56
C LYS A 223 -11.69 12.16 6.25
N VAL A 224 -12.40 11.87 5.17
CA VAL A 224 -11.88 12.02 3.81
C VAL A 224 -12.99 12.51 2.90
N ALA A 225 -12.74 13.57 2.14
CA ALA A 225 -13.66 14.00 1.10
C ALA A 225 -13.63 12.99 -0.06
N VAL A 226 -14.79 12.59 -0.54
CA VAL A 226 -14.87 11.63 -1.67
C VAL A 226 -14.10 12.15 -2.88
N ASN A 227 -14.14 13.45 -3.15
CA ASN A 227 -13.38 14.07 -4.24
C ASN A 227 -11.86 13.93 -4.11
N ASP A 228 -11.31 13.66 -2.91
CA ASP A 228 -9.89 13.41 -2.69
C ASP A 228 -9.49 11.96 -3.04
N LEU A 229 -10.47 11.08 -3.32
CA LEU A 229 -10.27 9.70 -3.76
C LEU A 229 -10.10 9.59 -5.28
N TYR A 230 -9.84 10.69 -5.95
CA TYR A 230 -9.70 10.71 -7.40
C TYR A 230 -8.49 9.90 -7.90
N ILE A 231 -8.66 9.40 -9.12
CA ILE A 231 -7.58 8.87 -9.96
C ILE A 231 -7.38 9.81 -11.17
N VAL A 232 -6.24 9.67 -11.83
CA VAL A 232 -6.05 10.26 -13.17
C VAL A 232 -6.26 9.15 -14.18
N ASN A 233 -7.34 9.25 -14.93
CA ASN A 233 -7.71 8.22 -15.91
C ASN A 233 -6.88 8.30 -17.20
N ALA A 234 -7.08 7.36 -18.12
CA ALA A 234 -6.38 7.31 -19.41
C ALA A 234 -6.58 8.57 -20.28
N GLY A 235 -7.64 9.34 -20.05
CA GLY A 235 -7.90 10.63 -20.70
C GLY A 235 -7.22 11.82 -20.01
N ASN A 236 -6.31 11.59 -19.08
CA ASN A 236 -5.60 12.59 -18.26
C ASN A 236 -6.56 13.52 -17.48
N LYS A 237 -7.67 12.97 -17.01
CA LYS A 237 -8.67 13.70 -16.22
C LYS A 237 -8.70 13.13 -14.80
N ARG A 238 -8.85 14.02 -13.80
CA ARG A 238 -9.15 13.63 -12.42
C ARG A 238 -10.59 13.20 -12.32
N VAL A 239 -10.82 11.98 -11.91
CA VAL A 239 -12.16 11.39 -11.75
C VAL A 239 -12.20 10.55 -10.47
N VAL A 240 -13.33 10.55 -9.79
CA VAL A 240 -13.64 9.58 -8.77
C VAL A 240 -14.53 8.54 -9.44
N GLU A 241 -14.05 7.31 -9.52
CA GLU A 241 -14.84 6.22 -10.09
C GLU A 241 -15.81 5.67 -9.05
N PRO A 242 -17.07 5.42 -9.42
CA PRO A 242 -18.00 4.72 -8.54
C PRO A 242 -17.49 3.31 -8.22
N GLY A 243 -17.49 2.94 -6.95
CA GLY A 243 -16.97 1.64 -6.53
C GLY A 243 -16.86 1.48 -5.03
N GLU A 244 -16.18 0.41 -4.63
CA GLU A 244 -15.89 0.10 -3.24
C GLU A 244 -14.52 0.61 -2.84
N PHE A 245 -14.48 1.27 -1.69
CA PHE A 245 -13.26 1.76 -1.06
C PHE A 245 -13.10 1.12 0.31
N GLU A 246 -11.93 0.55 0.58
CA GLU A 246 -11.61 0.01 1.89
C GLU A 246 -10.91 1.08 2.73
N LEU A 247 -11.57 1.47 3.80
CA LEU A 247 -11.03 2.33 4.84
C LEU A 247 -10.22 1.47 5.82
N GLN A 248 -8.94 1.73 5.94
CA GLN A 248 -8.01 0.98 6.76
C GLN A 248 -7.45 1.90 7.85
N VAL A 249 -7.73 1.60 9.11
CA VAL A 249 -7.26 2.40 10.25
C VAL A 249 -6.22 1.60 11.04
N GLY A 250 -5.08 2.22 11.29
CA GLY A 250 -3.98 1.56 11.96
C GLY A 250 -2.95 2.49 12.57
N ALA A 251 -1.92 1.89 13.16
CA ALA A 251 -0.79 2.56 13.79
C ALA A 251 0.40 2.78 12.84
N ALA A 252 0.41 2.07 11.70
CA ALA A 252 1.40 2.18 10.62
C ALA A 252 0.82 1.59 9.33
N SER A 253 1.48 1.80 8.20
CA SER A 253 1.02 1.31 6.91
C SER A 253 1.00 -0.22 6.79
N ASP A 254 1.83 -0.91 7.55
CA ASP A 254 1.88 -2.38 7.68
C ASP A 254 1.16 -2.92 8.92
N ASN A 255 0.64 -2.03 9.77
CA ASN A 255 -0.07 -2.39 11.00
C ASN A 255 -1.49 -1.80 10.99
N ILE A 256 -2.34 -2.36 10.12
CA ILE A 256 -3.76 -2.03 10.04
C ILE A 256 -4.50 -2.85 11.09
N LEU A 257 -5.26 -2.19 11.94
CA LEU A 257 -5.92 -2.78 13.11
C LEU A 257 -7.43 -2.88 12.97
N GLN A 258 -8.01 -2.03 12.12
CA GLN A 258 -9.44 -2.05 11.79
C GLN A 258 -9.61 -1.72 10.30
N SER A 259 -10.59 -2.33 9.64
CA SER A 259 -10.98 -1.95 8.28
C SER A 259 -12.49 -2.01 8.07
N LYS A 260 -12.99 -1.20 7.14
CA LYS A 260 -14.38 -1.17 6.71
C LYS A 260 -14.47 -0.78 5.24
N VAL A 261 -15.31 -1.48 4.49
CA VAL A 261 -15.62 -1.13 3.10
C VAL A 261 -16.81 -0.19 3.06
N VAL A 262 -16.71 0.84 2.23
CA VAL A 262 -17.78 1.78 1.90
C VAL A 262 -17.96 1.87 0.39
N SER A 263 -19.12 2.27 -0.07
CA SER A 263 -19.42 2.49 -1.49
C SER A 263 -19.44 3.98 -1.81
N VAL A 264 -18.91 4.34 -2.97
CA VAL A 264 -18.90 5.71 -3.50
C VAL A 264 -19.58 5.75 -4.86
N GLY A 265 -20.34 6.81 -5.11
CA GLY A 265 -21.09 7.03 -6.35
C GLY A 265 -22.47 6.38 -6.34
N GLU A 266 -23.19 6.54 -7.45
CA GLU A 266 -24.48 5.88 -7.60
C GLU A 266 -24.28 4.37 -7.78
N PHE A 267 -24.67 3.61 -6.80
CA PHE A 267 -24.81 2.15 -6.91
C PHE A 267 -26.08 1.88 -7.74
N VAL A 268 -25.93 1.82 -9.03
CA VAL A 268 -26.96 1.19 -9.85
C VAL A 268 -26.82 -0.29 -9.57
N SER A 269 -27.76 -0.86 -8.79
CA SER A 269 -27.75 -2.28 -8.50
C SER A 269 -27.66 -3.04 -9.82
N THR A 270 -26.64 -3.89 -9.94
CA THR A 270 -26.36 -4.68 -11.17
C THR A 270 -27.59 -5.40 -11.70
N ALA A 271 -28.51 -5.81 -10.85
CA ALA A 271 -29.76 -6.48 -11.23
C ALA A 271 -30.73 -5.56 -12.04
N LEU A 272 -30.84 -4.26 -11.71
CA LEU A 272 -31.72 -3.34 -12.43
C LEU A 272 -31.08 -2.79 -13.71
N VAL A 273 -29.73 -2.77 -13.76
CA VAL A 273 -29.01 -2.33 -15.00
C VAL A 273 -29.03 -3.43 -16.05
N GLU A 274 -28.96 -4.70 -15.67
CA GLU A 274 -29.03 -5.83 -16.58
C GLU A 274 -30.39 -5.88 -17.30
N GLU A 275 -31.52 -5.73 -16.60
CA GLU A 275 -32.84 -5.73 -17.24
C GLU A 275 -33.08 -4.51 -18.15
N GLN A 276 -32.57 -3.33 -17.80
CA GLN A 276 -32.74 -2.13 -18.66
C GLN A 276 -31.75 -2.04 -19.82
N LYS A 277 -30.55 -2.65 -19.71
CA LYS A 277 -29.56 -2.69 -20.80
C LYS A 277 -29.88 -3.69 -21.88
N ILE A 278 -30.47 -4.84 -21.54
CA ILE A 278 -30.91 -5.88 -22.50
C ILE A 278 -32.02 -5.32 -23.42
N LEU A 279 -32.89 -4.44 -22.93
CA LEU A 279 -33.99 -3.86 -23.67
C LEU A 279 -33.64 -2.69 -24.61
N LYS A 280 -32.42 -2.13 -24.56
CA LYS A 280 -32.06 -0.90 -25.30
C LYS A 280 -30.91 -1.03 -26.32
N SER A 281 -30.34 -2.20 -26.57
CA SER A 281 -29.19 -2.32 -27.49
C SER A 281 -29.41 -3.40 -28.54
N SER A 282 -29.93 -2.98 -29.72
CA SER A 282 -30.01 -3.81 -30.91
C SER A 282 -28.86 -3.61 -31.91
N LYS A 283 -27.76 -2.97 -31.51
CA LYS A 283 -26.65 -2.73 -32.42
C LYS A 283 -25.59 -3.82 -32.27
N THR A 284 -25.45 -4.65 -33.29
CA THR A 284 -24.38 -5.63 -33.42
C THR A 284 -23.11 -4.94 -33.93
N ILE A 285 -21.95 -5.29 -33.34
CA ILE A 285 -20.63 -4.86 -33.78
C ILE A 285 -19.72 -6.06 -34.00
N SER A 286 -18.77 -5.95 -34.92
CA SER A 286 -17.77 -6.97 -35.15
C SER A 286 -16.59 -6.76 -34.20
N VAL A 287 -16.40 -7.68 -33.26
CA VAL A 287 -15.31 -7.64 -32.26
C VAL A 287 -14.22 -8.61 -32.65
N HIS A 288 -12.98 -8.18 -32.58
CA HIS A 288 -11.81 -9.02 -32.79
C HIS A 288 -10.70 -8.72 -31.78
N GLY A 289 -9.79 -9.65 -31.59
CA GLY A 289 -8.67 -9.47 -30.66
C GLY A 289 -7.80 -10.71 -30.50
N GLU A 290 -6.90 -10.63 -29.56
CA GLU A 290 -5.97 -11.71 -29.21
C GLU A 290 -6.17 -12.14 -27.75
N VAL A 291 -6.03 -13.44 -27.50
CA VAL A 291 -6.00 -14.01 -26.15
C VAL A 291 -4.57 -14.39 -25.79
N ARG A 292 -4.06 -13.84 -24.71
CA ARG A 292 -2.71 -14.10 -24.18
C ARG A 292 -2.77 -14.56 -22.72
N ASP A 293 -1.74 -15.24 -22.27
CA ASP A 293 -1.53 -15.52 -20.85
C ASP A 293 -0.82 -14.35 -20.13
N VAL A 294 -0.57 -14.50 -18.85
CA VAL A 294 0.16 -13.51 -18.03
C VAL A 294 1.60 -13.28 -18.48
N GLN A 295 2.18 -14.21 -19.23
CA GLN A 295 3.53 -14.11 -19.80
C GLN A 295 3.51 -13.51 -21.22
N ALA A 296 2.36 -13.02 -21.67
CA ALA A 296 2.10 -12.48 -22.99
C ALA A 296 2.20 -13.52 -24.15
N THR A 297 2.14 -14.81 -23.84
CA THR A 297 2.08 -15.88 -24.83
C THR A 297 0.66 -15.99 -25.41
N LEU A 298 0.52 -16.12 -26.71
CA LEU A 298 -0.77 -16.32 -27.38
C LEU A 298 -1.38 -17.67 -27.00
N ILE A 299 -2.68 -17.66 -26.64
CA ILE A 299 -3.44 -18.84 -26.22
C ILE A 299 -4.46 -19.20 -27.28
N GLY A 300 -4.21 -20.25 -28.05
CA GLY A 300 -5.16 -20.75 -29.05
C GLY A 300 -6.29 -21.59 -28.46
N LYS A 301 -7.37 -21.76 -29.20
CA LYS A 301 -8.54 -22.62 -28.87
C LYS A 301 -9.23 -22.27 -27.56
N VAL A 302 -9.32 -20.98 -27.23
CA VAL A 302 -10.09 -20.47 -26.10
C VAL A 302 -11.55 -20.38 -26.49
N ASN A 303 -12.45 -20.97 -25.71
CA ASN A 303 -13.90 -20.86 -25.92
C ASN A 303 -14.35 -19.47 -25.50
N ILE A 304 -15.26 -18.87 -26.27
CA ILE A 304 -15.80 -17.53 -26.03
C ILE A 304 -17.33 -17.62 -26.01
N TYR A 305 -17.93 -17.24 -24.88
CA TYR A 305 -19.36 -17.29 -24.66
C TYR A 305 -19.93 -15.89 -24.49
N ALA A 306 -21.21 -15.72 -24.85
CA ALA A 306 -21.99 -14.55 -24.45
C ALA A 306 -22.45 -14.72 -23.00
N LYS A 307 -22.18 -13.78 -22.13
CA LYS A 307 -22.64 -13.83 -20.73
C LYS A 307 -24.16 -13.73 -20.63
N SER A 308 -24.78 -12.91 -21.49
CA SER A 308 -26.21 -12.66 -21.49
C SER A 308 -27.06 -13.92 -21.78
N THR A 309 -26.56 -14.85 -22.60
CA THR A 309 -27.26 -16.06 -23.02
C THR A 309 -26.61 -17.35 -22.55
N GLY A 310 -25.34 -17.31 -22.17
CA GLY A 310 -24.51 -18.49 -21.90
C GLY A 310 -24.11 -19.25 -23.19
N GLU A 311 -24.43 -18.73 -24.35
CA GLU A 311 -24.20 -19.38 -25.64
C GLU A 311 -22.71 -19.31 -26.03
N LEU A 312 -22.19 -20.40 -26.63
CA LEU A 312 -20.86 -20.43 -27.20
C LEU A 312 -20.85 -19.68 -28.53
N LEU A 313 -20.24 -18.50 -28.56
CA LEU A 313 -20.12 -17.66 -29.75
C LEU A 313 -19.05 -18.15 -30.70
N GLY A 314 -17.98 -18.79 -30.21
CA GLY A 314 -16.89 -19.27 -31.02
C GLY A 314 -15.64 -19.64 -30.20
N LYS A 315 -14.52 -19.78 -30.91
CA LYS A 315 -13.21 -20.08 -30.33
C LYS A 315 -12.14 -19.22 -31.00
N SER A 316 -11.10 -18.86 -30.23
CA SER A 316 -9.89 -18.32 -30.85
C SER A 316 -9.20 -19.38 -31.75
N ASP A 317 -8.50 -18.92 -32.77
CA ASP A 317 -7.69 -19.78 -33.66
C ASP A 317 -6.48 -20.36 -32.90
N ASP A 318 -5.64 -21.13 -33.59
CA ASP A 318 -4.44 -21.76 -33.00
C ASP A 318 -3.39 -20.73 -32.54
N ARG A 319 -3.48 -19.48 -33.03
CA ARG A 319 -2.62 -18.36 -32.66
C ARG A 319 -3.29 -17.40 -31.66
N GLY A 320 -4.42 -17.78 -31.07
CA GLY A 320 -5.11 -16.98 -30.06
C GLY A 320 -5.93 -15.82 -30.62
N CYS A 321 -6.03 -15.65 -31.93
CA CYS A 321 -6.84 -14.58 -32.52
C CYS A 321 -8.30 -15.00 -32.63
N TYR A 322 -9.21 -14.03 -32.51
CA TYR A 322 -10.65 -14.27 -32.68
C TYR A 322 -11.34 -13.10 -33.36
N ARG A 323 -12.49 -13.39 -33.99
CA ARG A 323 -13.42 -12.41 -34.53
C ARG A 323 -14.84 -12.94 -34.42
N MET A 324 -15.78 -12.09 -34.00
CA MET A 324 -17.19 -12.45 -33.88
C MET A 324 -18.09 -11.21 -33.88
N ASP A 325 -19.34 -11.39 -34.25
CA ASP A 325 -20.36 -10.33 -34.19
C ASP A 325 -21.15 -10.51 -32.91
N VAL A 326 -21.23 -9.45 -32.12
CA VAL A 326 -21.89 -9.47 -30.79
C VAL A 326 -22.63 -8.16 -30.53
N GLY A 327 -23.55 -8.18 -29.57
CA GLY A 327 -24.16 -6.96 -29.09
C GLY A 327 -23.12 -5.97 -28.57
N ASN A 328 -23.23 -4.72 -28.89
CA ASN A 328 -22.25 -3.68 -28.54
C ASN A 328 -22.06 -3.46 -27.03
N LYS A 329 -22.93 -4.05 -26.20
CA LYS A 329 -22.84 -4.04 -24.71
C LYS A 329 -22.75 -5.45 -24.13
N GLU A 330 -22.42 -6.45 -24.93
CA GLU A 330 -22.25 -7.82 -24.46
C GLU A 330 -21.01 -7.93 -23.56
N VAL A 331 -21.05 -8.90 -22.65
CA VAL A 331 -19.88 -9.34 -21.89
C VAL A 331 -19.44 -10.69 -22.41
N LEU A 332 -18.21 -10.80 -22.86
CA LEU A 332 -17.63 -12.04 -23.36
C LEU A 332 -16.98 -12.81 -22.21
N ILE A 333 -17.26 -14.11 -22.12
CA ILE A 333 -16.60 -15.02 -21.19
C ILE A 333 -15.58 -15.86 -21.93
N PHE A 334 -14.30 -15.70 -21.61
CA PHE A 334 -13.20 -16.50 -22.14
C PHE A 334 -12.91 -17.67 -21.21
N SER A 335 -12.93 -18.88 -21.74
CA SER A 335 -12.79 -20.11 -20.96
C SER A 335 -11.87 -21.12 -21.66
N LYS A 336 -10.89 -21.65 -20.89
CA LYS A 336 -10.00 -22.71 -21.35
C LYS A 336 -9.47 -23.52 -20.15
N LYS A 337 -9.40 -24.83 -20.30
CA LYS A 337 -8.83 -25.72 -19.27
C LYS A 337 -7.39 -25.30 -18.90
N GLY A 338 -7.13 -25.15 -17.61
CA GLY A 338 -5.87 -24.66 -17.05
C GLY A 338 -5.78 -23.14 -16.88
N TYR A 339 -6.88 -22.41 -17.15
CA TYR A 339 -6.97 -20.97 -16.99
C TYR A 339 -8.25 -20.60 -16.24
N GLN A 340 -8.21 -19.50 -15.48
CA GLN A 340 -9.43 -18.93 -14.88
C GLN A 340 -10.33 -18.36 -15.97
N ASN A 341 -11.64 -18.53 -15.82
CA ASN A 341 -12.60 -17.88 -16.71
C ASN A 341 -12.48 -16.35 -16.53
N LEU A 342 -12.51 -15.64 -17.65
CA LEU A 342 -12.37 -14.19 -17.67
C LEU A 342 -13.58 -13.56 -18.35
N GLU A 343 -14.22 -12.61 -17.69
CA GLU A 343 -15.31 -11.83 -18.21
C GLU A 343 -14.81 -10.48 -18.70
N VAL A 344 -15.14 -10.11 -19.93
CA VAL A 344 -14.68 -8.85 -20.56
C VAL A 344 -15.84 -8.15 -21.25
N PRO A 345 -16.22 -6.93 -20.83
CA PRO A 345 -17.25 -6.17 -21.51
C PRO A 345 -16.76 -5.66 -22.88
N VAL A 346 -17.61 -5.74 -23.87
CA VAL A 346 -17.34 -5.27 -25.24
C VAL A 346 -17.37 -3.73 -25.33
N ASP A 347 -18.35 -3.11 -24.69
CA ASP A 347 -18.49 -1.67 -24.45
C ASP A 347 -18.27 -0.77 -25.69
N ASN A 348 -18.85 -1.16 -26.83
CA ASN A 348 -18.67 -0.55 -28.16
C ASN A 348 -17.23 -0.61 -28.73
N GLN A 349 -16.36 -1.45 -28.19
CA GLN A 349 -15.00 -1.62 -28.70
C GLN A 349 -14.97 -2.68 -29.81
N GLU A 350 -14.36 -2.34 -30.94
CA GLU A 350 -14.14 -3.31 -32.03
C GLU A 350 -12.90 -4.17 -31.79
N VAL A 351 -11.97 -3.70 -30.96
CA VAL A 351 -10.75 -4.43 -30.60
C VAL A 351 -10.74 -4.72 -29.10
N VAL A 352 -10.80 -6.00 -28.72
CA VAL A 352 -10.79 -6.46 -27.35
C VAL A 352 -9.67 -7.50 -27.17
N ASN A 353 -8.52 -7.06 -26.68
CA ASN A 353 -7.40 -7.95 -26.33
C ASN A 353 -7.53 -8.44 -24.90
N VAL A 354 -7.27 -9.72 -24.69
CA VAL A 354 -7.57 -10.42 -23.46
C VAL A 354 -6.33 -11.08 -22.87
N ARG A 355 -6.18 -10.98 -21.54
CA ARG A 355 -5.10 -11.67 -20.82
C ARG A 355 -5.69 -12.58 -19.73
N MET A 356 -5.49 -13.88 -19.86
CA MET A 356 -6.00 -14.90 -18.93
C MET A 356 -4.95 -15.31 -17.89
N ASN A 357 -5.40 -15.50 -16.66
CA ASN A 357 -4.58 -16.04 -15.56
C ASN A 357 -4.65 -17.57 -15.55
N TYR A 358 -3.55 -18.23 -15.12
CA TYR A 358 -3.57 -19.67 -14.85
C TYR A 358 -4.47 -19.97 -13.65
N GLY A 359 -5.16 -21.10 -13.70
CA GLY A 359 -6.03 -21.57 -12.64
C GLY A 359 -6.74 -22.87 -13.01
N ASP A 360 -7.22 -23.59 -12.01
CA ASP A 360 -8.05 -24.78 -12.21
C ASP A 360 -9.49 -24.34 -12.49
N ASN A 361 -10.01 -24.76 -13.65
CA ASN A 361 -11.45 -24.74 -13.98
C ASN A 361 -12.04 -26.10 -13.69
#